data_15387b14d2d28c094eab75e9fd0cf1ee
#
_entry.id   15387b14d2d28c094eab75e9fd0cf1ee
#
_cell.length_a   1.000
_cell.length_b   1.000
_cell.length_c   1.000
_cell.angle_alpha   90.00
_cell.angle_beta   90.00
_cell.angle_gamma   90.00
#
_symmetry.space_group_name_H-M   'P 1'
#
loop_
_entity.id
_entity.type
_entity.pdbx_description
1 polymer ?
#
loop_
_entity_poly.entity_id
_entity_poly.type
_entity_poly.pdbx_seq_one_letter_code
_entity_poly.pdbx_strand_id
1 'polypeptide(L)'
;AISVIVSFLLMIHQMHRMCCPSIAAHGGTLVKTEADNLFCLFDSVATALAAAQDIVHRLTMVNFVLPEDRHLYASIGIGYGRILNIEDHDLFGDEVNLSCKLSEDIASRNAILLTEQAYVQLTEPSGCLIRQEVSVSGLSLVYYELAN
;
A
#
# COMPACT_ATOMS: atom_id res chain seq x y z
N ALA A 1 7.62 -5.54 -17.40
CA ALA A 1 6.88 -6.58 -16.71
C ALA A 1 5.62 -6.02 -16.06
N ILE A 2 4.59 -6.85 -15.91
CA ILE A 2 3.38 -6.48 -15.17
C ILE A 2 3.59 -6.89 -13.72
N SER A 3 3.40 -5.96 -12.81
CA SER A 3 3.69 -6.17 -11.39
C SER A 3 2.70 -5.43 -10.49
N VAL A 4 2.53 -5.95 -9.28
CA VAL A 4 1.76 -5.29 -8.24
C VAL A 4 2.71 -4.40 -7.44
N ILE A 5 2.42 -3.12 -7.38
CA ILE A 5 3.16 -2.17 -6.57
C ILE A 5 2.36 -1.82 -5.33
N VAL A 6 3.02 -1.84 -4.19
CA VAL A 6 2.44 -1.37 -2.93
C VAL A 6 3.31 -0.23 -2.42
N SER A 7 2.68 0.91 -2.19
CA SER A 7 3.34 2.08 -1.65
C SER A 7 2.82 2.34 -0.24
N PHE A 8 3.74 2.44 0.72
CA PHE A 8 3.40 2.73 2.11
C PHE A 8 3.96 4.08 2.51
N LEU A 9 3.15 4.89 3.17
CA LEU A 9 3.63 6.07 3.86
C LEU A 9 3.90 5.69 5.31
N LEU A 10 5.17 5.70 5.71
CA LEU A 10 5.60 5.30 7.04
C LEU A 10 6.19 6.49 7.79
N MET A 11 5.92 6.57 9.08
CA MET A 11 6.31 7.73 9.86
C MET A 11 7.65 7.61 10.58
N ILE A 12 8.26 6.42 10.70
CA ILE A 12 9.51 6.26 11.47
C ILE A 12 10.29 4.99 11.07
N HIS A 13 11.60 4.97 11.32
CA HIS A 13 12.49 3.83 11.09
C HIS A 13 12.03 2.52 11.73
N GLN A 14 11.33 2.56 12.84
CA GLN A 14 10.82 1.36 13.51
C GLN A 14 9.80 0.60 12.67
N MET A 15 9.05 1.30 11.82
CA MET A 15 8.05 0.66 10.96
C MET A 15 8.68 -0.22 9.91
N HIS A 16 9.88 0.11 9.43
CA HIS A 16 10.62 -0.72 8.50
C HIS A 16 10.82 -2.14 9.07
N ARG A 17 11.26 -2.22 10.32
CA ARG A 17 11.47 -3.51 10.99
C ARG A 17 10.18 -4.30 11.19
N MET A 18 9.08 -3.62 11.40
CA MET A 18 7.77 -4.25 11.62
C MET A 18 7.12 -4.70 10.32
N CYS A 19 7.34 -3.95 9.24
CA CYS A 19 6.72 -4.24 7.95
C CYS A 19 7.44 -5.30 7.16
N CYS A 20 8.78 -5.34 7.21
CA CYS A 20 9.57 -6.27 6.42
C CYS A 20 9.20 -7.74 6.61
N PRO A 21 8.98 -8.26 7.84
CA PRO A 21 8.54 -9.64 8.00
C PRO A 21 7.20 -9.94 7.33
N SER A 22 6.24 -9.03 7.40
CA SER A 22 4.94 -9.20 6.75
C SER A 22 5.07 -9.18 5.23
N ILE A 23 5.88 -8.28 4.69
CA ILE A 23 6.15 -8.19 3.26
C ILE A 23 6.76 -9.51 2.78
N ALA A 24 7.79 -9.99 3.44
CA ALA A 24 8.47 -11.24 3.07
C ALA A 24 7.55 -12.46 3.22
N ALA A 25 6.75 -12.51 4.28
CA ALA A 25 5.83 -13.62 4.52
C ALA A 25 4.77 -13.76 3.42
N HIS A 26 4.44 -12.69 2.73
CA HIS A 26 3.46 -12.69 1.64
C HIS A 26 4.13 -12.67 0.25
N GLY A 27 5.41 -13.01 0.18
CA GLY A 27 6.13 -13.10 -1.08
C GLY A 27 6.49 -11.77 -1.71
N GLY A 28 6.44 -10.69 -0.95
CA GLY A 28 6.80 -9.37 -1.44
C GLY A 28 8.30 -9.10 -1.39
N THR A 29 8.73 -8.15 -2.20
CA THR A 29 10.10 -7.67 -2.26
C THR A 29 10.11 -6.17 -1.99
N LEU A 30 10.88 -5.75 -1.00
CA LEU A 30 11.12 -4.33 -0.77
C LEU A 30 12.12 -3.84 -1.81
N VAL A 31 11.68 -2.91 -2.66
CA VAL A 31 12.53 -2.39 -3.75
C VAL A 31 13.30 -1.16 -3.33
N LYS A 32 12.61 -0.21 -2.70
CA LYS A 32 13.28 1.01 -2.24
C LYS A 32 12.55 1.63 -1.06
N THR A 33 13.29 2.43 -0.32
CA THR A 33 12.75 3.36 0.67
C THR A 33 13.07 4.77 0.22
N GLU A 34 12.10 5.66 0.30
CA GLU A 34 12.29 7.06 -0.08
C GLU A 34 11.56 7.93 0.94
N ALA A 35 12.32 8.70 1.71
CA ALA A 35 11.80 9.42 2.87
C ALA A 35 11.03 8.43 3.79
N ASP A 36 9.76 8.67 4.04
CA ASP A 36 8.93 7.83 4.89
C ASP A 36 8.17 6.73 4.12
N ASN A 37 8.48 6.55 2.83
CA ASN A 37 7.77 5.61 1.99
C ASN A 37 8.53 4.31 1.77
N LEU A 38 7.81 3.19 1.80
CA LEU A 38 8.31 1.89 1.36
C LEU A 38 7.64 1.52 0.04
N PHE A 39 8.43 1.07 -0.93
CA PHE A 39 7.94 0.60 -2.22
C PHE A 39 8.22 -0.89 -2.35
N CYS A 40 7.17 -1.67 -2.50
CA CYS A 40 7.26 -3.13 -2.53
C CYS A 40 6.58 -3.68 -3.78
N LEU A 41 7.10 -4.80 -4.28
CA LEU A 41 6.48 -5.56 -5.37
C LEU A 41 5.97 -6.88 -4.84
N PHE A 42 4.82 -7.30 -5.35
CA PHE A 42 4.19 -8.57 -5.02
C PHE A 42 3.79 -9.32 -6.28
N ASP A 43 3.58 -10.63 -6.17
CA ASP A 43 3.18 -11.46 -7.29
C ASP A 43 1.71 -11.28 -7.67
N SER A 44 0.88 -10.84 -6.73
CA SER A 44 -0.54 -10.64 -6.99
C SER A 44 -1.11 -9.55 -6.09
N VAL A 45 -2.24 -8.99 -6.52
CA VAL A 45 -2.97 -8.02 -5.70
C VAL A 45 -3.47 -8.68 -4.42
N ALA A 46 -3.88 -9.93 -4.49
CA ALA A 46 -4.37 -10.66 -3.31
C ALA A 46 -3.29 -10.77 -2.23
N THR A 47 -2.06 -11.12 -2.60
CA THR A 47 -0.95 -11.22 -1.64
C THR A 47 -0.55 -9.85 -1.10
N ALA A 48 -0.57 -8.82 -1.94
CA ALA A 48 -0.29 -7.45 -1.52
C ALA A 48 -1.34 -6.96 -0.51
N LEU A 49 -2.61 -7.24 -0.77
CA LEU A 49 -3.70 -6.88 0.13
C LEU A 49 -3.58 -7.62 1.47
N ALA A 50 -3.24 -8.90 1.44
CA ALA A 50 -3.03 -9.68 2.67
C ALA A 50 -1.86 -9.12 3.49
N ALA A 51 -0.77 -8.75 2.83
CA ALA A 51 0.37 -8.13 3.50
C ALA A 51 -0.02 -6.79 4.13
N ALA A 52 -0.78 -5.97 3.41
CA ALA A 52 -1.25 -4.68 3.92
C ALA A 52 -2.12 -4.84 5.16
N GLN A 53 -3.05 -5.78 5.13
CA GLN A 53 -3.92 -6.08 6.29
C GLN A 53 -3.10 -6.57 7.48
N ASP A 54 -2.12 -7.44 7.25
CA ASP A 54 -1.24 -7.94 8.30
C ASP A 54 -0.44 -6.81 8.94
N ILE A 55 0.09 -5.89 8.14
CA ILE A 55 0.84 -4.74 8.64
C ILE A 55 -0.04 -3.85 9.52
N VAL A 56 -1.21 -3.48 9.05
CA VAL A 56 -2.14 -2.63 9.82
C VAL A 56 -2.53 -3.33 11.13
N HIS A 57 -2.77 -4.64 11.08
CA HIS A 57 -3.09 -5.42 12.28
C HIS A 57 -1.93 -5.39 13.29
N ARG A 58 -0.70 -5.61 12.84
CA ARG A 58 0.49 -5.61 13.70
C ARG A 58 0.72 -4.24 14.33
N LEU A 59 0.56 -3.16 13.56
CA LEU A 59 0.70 -1.81 14.09
C LEU A 59 -0.38 -1.51 15.13
N THR A 60 -1.60 -1.93 14.89
CA THR A 60 -2.69 -1.78 15.84
C THR A 60 -2.37 -2.50 17.14
N MET A 61 -1.85 -3.72 17.08
CA MET A 61 -1.49 -4.49 18.28
C MET A 61 -0.34 -3.84 19.04
N VAL A 62 0.67 -3.32 18.36
CA VAL A 62 1.80 -2.64 19.00
C VAL A 62 1.34 -1.35 19.66
N ASN A 63 0.39 -0.64 19.09
CA ASN A 63 -0.11 0.61 19.65
C ASN A 63 -0.79 0.41 21.00
N PHE A 64 -1.26 -0.80 21.34
CA PHE A 64 -1.81 -1.07 22.67
C PHE A 64 -0.79 -0.91 23.78
N VAL A 65 0.51 -1.09 23.49
CA VAL A 65 1.57 -0.98 24.50
C VAL A 65 2.41 0.28 24.34
N LEU A 66 2.18 1.08 23.32
CA LEU A 66 2.89 2.34 23.11
C LEU A 66 2.09 3.51 23.67
N PRO A 67 2.78 4.55 24.18
CA PRO A 67 2.12 5.81 24.51
C PRO A 67 1.43 6.38 23.27
N GLU A 68 0.34 7.09 23.47
CA GLU A 68 -0.48 7.63 22.39
C GLU A 68 0.32 8.51 21.41
N ASP A 69 1.27 9.29 21.92
CA ASP A 69 2.14 10.14 21.11
C ASP A 69 3.18 9.36 20.29
N ARG A 70 3.30 8.05 20.51
CA ARG A 70 4.20 7.16 19.79
C ARG A 70 3.48 6.10 18.94
N HIS A 71 2.17 6.22 18.79
CA HIS A 71 1.42 5.29 17.96
C HIS A 71 1.89 5.32 16.52
N LEU A 72 1.94 4.15 15.89
CA LEU A 72 2.41 3.95 14.52
C LEU A 72 1.23 3.69 13.60
N TYR A 73 1.25 4.33 12.44
CA TYR A 73 0.20 4.19 11.45
C TYR A 73 0.81 4.00 10.06
N ALA A 74 0.12 3.27 9.21
CA ALA A 74 0.48 3.12 7.82
C ALA A 74 -0.66 3.61 6.93
N SER A 75 -0.32 4.27 5.83
CA SER A 75 -1.25 4.61 4.77
C SER A 75 -0.77 3.87 3.52
N ILE A 76 -1.62 3.03 2.94
CA ILE A 76 -1.20 2.06 1.95
C ILE A 76 -1.96 2.26 0.64
N GLY A 77 -1.22 2.33 -0.47
CA GLY A 77 -1.78 2.34 -1.81
C GLY A 77 -1.29 1.11 -2.58
N ILE A 78 -2.19 0.40 -3.23
CA ILE A 78 -1.91 -0.79 -4.02
C ILE A 78 -2.29 -0.52 -5.47
N GLY A 79 -1.33 -0.67 -6.38
CA GLY A 79 -1.54 -0.54 -7.81
C GLY A 79 -1.15 -1.82 -8.54
N TYR A 80 -1.64 -1.97 -9.77
CA TYR A 80 -1.31 -3.12 -10.63
C TYR A 80 -1.14 -2.63 -12.06
N GLY A 81 -0.02 -2.93 -12.66
CA GLY A 81 0.23 -2.53 -14.03
C GLY A 81 1.64 -2.84 -14.49
N ARG A 82 1.98 -2.29 -15.64
CA ARG A 82 3.34 -2.38 -16.17
C ARG A 82 4.24 -1.44 -15.40
N ILE A 83 5.29 -1.99 -14.83
CA ILE A 83 6.21 -1.26 -13.98
C ILE A 83 7.61 -1.52 -14.48
N LEU A 84 8.35 -0.45 -14.71
CA LEU A 84 9.77 -0.54 -15.01
C LEU A 84 10.52 -0.62 -13.67
N ASN A 85 11.14 -1.77 -13.43
CA ASN A 85 11.97 -2.00 -12.25
C ASN A 85 13.43 -1.96 -12.68
N ILE A 86 14.19 -0.99 -12.17
CA ILE A 86 15.61 -0.82 -12.48
C ILE A 86 16.44 -1.44 -11.37
N GLU A 87 16.88 -2.67 -11.57
CA GLU A 87 17.80 -3.42 -10.70
C GLU A 87 17.36 -3.45 -9.23
N ASP A 88 16.04 -3.47 -8.97
CA ASP A 88 15.46 -3.40 -7.63
C ASP A 88 15.88 -2.15 -6.84
N HIS A 89 16.20 -1.06 -7.54
CA HIS A 89 16.57 0.21 -6.92
C HIS A 89 15.58 1.32 -7.21
N ASP A 90 14.83 1.23 -8.30
CA ASP A 90 13.84 2.25 -8.64
C ASP A 90 12.70 1.67 -9.47
N LEU A 91 11.54 2.32 -9.38
CA LEU A 91 10.32 1.89 -10.03
C LEU A 91 9.69 3.06 -10.79
N PHE A 92 9.24 2.79 -12.01
CA PHE A 92 8.56 3.77 -12.85
C PHE A 92 7.30 3.16 -13.47
N GLY A 93 6.27 3.97 -13.62
CA GLY A 93 5.02 3.58 -14.26
C GLY A 93 3.83 4.37 -13.72
N ASP A 94 2.74 4.39 -14.50
CA ASP A 94 1.54 5.11 -14.10
C ASP A 94 0.95 4.59 -12.80
N GLU A 95 0.96 3.26 -12.61
CA GLU A 95 0.43 2.66 -11.38
C GLU A 95 1.32 2.92 -10.17
N VAL A 96 2.62 3.12 -10.36
CA VAL A 96 3.51 3.57 -9.28
C VAL A 96 3.08 4.95 -8.82
N ASN A 97 2.86 5.86 -9.75
CA ASN A 97 2.42 7.23 -9.45
C ASN A 97 1.05 7.24 -8.78
N LEU A 98 0.11 6.43 -9.26
CA LEU A 98 -1.24 6.33 -8.67
C LEU A 98 -1.20 5.76 -7.25
N SER A 99 -0.43 4.69 -7.01
CA SER A 99 -0.33 4.11 -5.68
C SER A 99 0.29 5.07 -4.69
N CYS A 100 1.31 5.84 -5.10
CA CYS A 100 1.90 6.91 -4.29
C CYS A 100 0.88 7.98 -3.96
N LYS A 101 0.11 8.41 -4.95
CA LYS A 101 -0.92 9.43 -4.75
C LYS A 101 -1.97 8.96 -3.75
N LEU A 102 -2.41 7.71 -3.86
CA LEU A 102 -3.36 7.13 -2.91
C LEU A 102 -2.80 7.12 -1.50
N SER A 103 -1.56 6.66 -1.32
CA SER A 103 -0.98 6.54 0.01
C SER A 103 -0.61 7.89 0.63
N GLU A 104 -0.11 8.83 -0.17
CA GLU A 104 0.40 10.10 0.34
C GLU A 104 -0.68 11.18 0.47
N ASP A 105 -1.57 11.27 -0.52
CA ASP A 105 -2.49 12.42 -0.62
C ASP A 105 -3.92 12.10 -0.21
N ILE A 106 -4.34 10.83 -0.29
CA ILE A 106 -5.74 10.45 -0.13
C ILE A 106 -5.98 9.60 1.12
N ALA A 107 -5.12 8.61 1.36
CA ALA A 107 -5.34 7.66 2.44
C ALA A 107 -5.26 8.32 3.82
N SER A 108 -6.24 8.03 4.66
CA SER A 108 -6.16 8.34 6.09
C SER A 108 -5.31 7.28 6.80
N ARG A 109 -5.09 7.49 8.10
CA ARG A 109 -4.30 6.56 8.92
C ARG A 109 -4.88 5.15 8.87
N ASN A 110 -4.02 4.17 8.60
CA ASN A 110 -4.36 2.75 8.49
C ASN A 110 -5.32 2.43 7.34
N ALA A 111 -5.53 3.37 6.42
CA ALA A 111 -6.34 3.11 5.25
C ALA A 111 -5.54 2.28 4.23
N ILE A 112 -6.24 1.35 3.59
CA ILE A 112 -5.71 0.54 2.50
C ILE A 112 -6.53 0.88 1.27
N LEU A 113 -5.90 1.49 0.28
CA LEU A 113 -6.55 1.94 -0.94
C LEU A 113 -5.99 1.19 -2.14
N LEU A 114 -6.88 0.79 -3.05
CA LEU A 114 -6.51 0.12 -4.29
C LEU A 114 -6.86 1.02 -5.47
N THR A 115 -5.97 1.04 -6.48
CA THR A 115 -6.34 1.61 -7.77
C THR A 115 -7.43 0.76 -8.42
N GLU A 116 -8.13 1.33 -9.40
CA GLU A 116 -9.12 0.58 -10.16
C GLU A 116 -8.49 -0.64 -10.85
N GLN A 117 -7.28 -0.48 -11.41
CA GLN A 117 -6.57 -1.57 -12.05
C GLN A 117 -6.21 -2.70 -11.07
N ALA A 118 -5.85 -2.37 -9.85
CA ALA A 118 -5.60 -3.37 -8.82
C ALA A 118 -6.89 -4.07 -8.42
N TYR A 119 -7.96 -3.33 -8.24
CA TYR A 119 -9.25 -3.90 -7.82
C TYR A 119 -9.76 -4.97 -8.80
N VAL A 120 -9.66 -4.71 -10.11
CA VAL A 120 -10.18 -5.65 -11.11
C VAL A 120 -9.39 -6.96 -11.18
N GLN A 121 -8.22 -7.02 -10.57
CA GLN A 121 -7.44 -8.26 -10.49
C GLN A 121 -7.92 -9.21 -9.40
N LEU A 122 -8.75 -8.75 -8.48
CA LEU A 122 -9.30 -9.60 -7.43
C LEU A 122 -10.42 -10.46 -8.00
N THR A 123 -10.30 -11.79 -7.88
CA THR A 123 -11.30 -12.74 -8.40
C THR A 123 -12.49 -12.89 -7.45
N GLU A 124 -12.26 -12.70 -6.18
CA GLU A 124 -13.32 -12.65 -5.17
C GLU A 124 -13.14 -11.35 -4.39
N PRO A 125 -13.92 -10.31 -4.71
CA PRO A 125 -13.87 -9.13 -3.87
C PRO A 125 -14.31 -9.54 -2.48
N SER A 126 -13.36 -9.61 -1.56
CA SER A 126 -13.69 -9.70 -0.14
C SER A 126 -14.58 -8.48 0.12
N GLY A 127 -15.84 -8.72 0.49
CA GLY A 127 -16.97 -7.79 0.42
C GLY A 127 -16.85 -6.46 1.14
N CYS A 128 -15.63 -6.02 1.46
CA CYS A 128 -15.38 -4.81 2.23
C CYS A 128 -14.65 -3.73 1.43
N LEU A 129 -14.54 -3.88 0.11
CA LEU A 129 -13.92 -2.86 -0.75
C LEU A 129 -15.00 -1.92 -1.30
N ILE A 130 -14.86 -0.64 -0.95
CA ILE A 130 -15.86 0.38 -1.28
C ILE A 130 -15.29 1.29 -2.36
N ARG A 131 -16.03 1.42 -3.47
CA ARG A 131 -15.66 2.33 -4.55
C ARG A 131 -15.76 3.78 -4.08
N GLN A 132 -14.72 4.54 -4.33
CA GLN A 132 -14.64 5.95 -4.03
C GLN A 132 -14.22 6.70 -5.29
N GLU A 133 -14.60 7.95 -5.36
CA GLU A 133 -14.21 8.83 -6.45
C GLU A 133 -13.84 10.20 -5.89
N VAL A 134 -12.72 10.73 -6.35
CA VAL A 134 -12.23 12.03 -5.91
C VAL A 134 -11.77 12.84 -7.11
N SER A 135 -11.98 14.14 -7.07
CA SER A 135 -11.47 15.07 -8.09
C SER A 135 -10.14 15.64 -7.61
N VAL A 136 -9.10 15.45 -8.41
CA VAL A 136 -7.77 15.96 -8.13
C VAL A 136 -7.31 16.73 -9.36
N SER A 137 -7.05 18.02 -9.19
CA SER A 137 -6.58 18.90 -10.27
C SER A 137 -7.50 18.83 -11.52
N GLY A 138 -8.80 18.76 -11.30
CA GLY A 138 -9.79 18.70 -12.39
C GLY A 138 -9.96 17.33 -13.02
N LEU A 139 -9.22 16.31 -12.59
CA LEU A 139 -9.34 14.94 -13.05
C LEU A 139 -10.04 14.08 -12.01
N SER A 140 -10.91 13.18 -12.47
CA SER A 140 -11.59 12.24 -11.61
C SER A 140 -10.71 11.00 -11.41
N LEU A 141 -10.49 10.64 -10.15
CA LEU A 141 -9.73 9.43 -9.77
C LEU A 141 -10.64 8.48 -9.03
N VAL A 142 -10.77 7.26 -9.56
CA VAL A 142 -11.54 6.19 -8.93
C VAL A 142 -10.55 5.30 -8.16
N TYR A 143 -10.90 4.97 -6.94
CA TYR A 143 -10.14 4.02 -6.13
C TYR A 143 -11.09 3.24 -5.23
N TYR A 144 -10.57 2.19 -4.60
CA TYR A 144 -11.34 1.35 -3.69
C TYR A 144 -10.68 1.36 -2.32
N GLU A 145 -11.47 1.56 -1.30
CA GLU A 145 -11.01 1.59 0.08
C GLU A 145 -11.48 0.35 0.81
N LEU A 146 -10.55 -0.33 1.51
CA LEU A 146 -10.90 -1.46 2.35
C LEU A 146 -11.56 -0.94 3.62
N ALA A 147 -12.81 -1.33 3.85
CA ALA A 147 -13.52 -1.00 5.07
C ALA A 147 -12.97 -1.81 6.25
N ASN A 148 -12.85 -1.16 7.38
CA ASN A 148 -12.44 -1.81 8.63
C ASN A 148 -13.61 -2.52 9.30
#